data_6c386f96c61f2cc639b9aa8f4f4cc56b
#
_entry.id   6c386f96c61f2cc639b9aa8f4f4cc56b
#
_cell.length_a   1.000
_cell.length_b   1.000
_cell.length_c   1.000
_cell.angle_alpha   90.00
_cell.angle_beta   90.00
_cell.angle_gamma   90.00
#
_symmetry.space_group_name_H-M   'P 1'
#
loop_
_entity.id
_entity.type
_entity.pdbx_description
1 polymer ?
#
loop_
_entity_poly.entity_id
_entity_poly.type
_entity_poly.pdbx_seq_one_letter_code
_entity_poly.pdbx_strand_id
1 'polypeptide(L)'
;MSTPSNPRILKGVVPPVCTPFTPDYQVDESSLRRLINHLIDGGVHGLFILGSTSEVAYLTDKNRAEVIRITMDEVKGRVPVVVGAIDTTTLRVIEHVKTAVAAGVEGIVITAPFYVRTHPAEIANHFR
;
A
#
# COMPACT_ATOMS: atom_id res chain seq x y z
N MET A 1 26.05 6.77 -1.29
CA MET A 1 24.74 7.44 -1.28
C MET A 1 24.15 7.30 -2.66
N SER A 2 23.17 6.42 -2.86
CA SER A 2 22.46 6.34 -4.12
C SER A 2 21.59 7.60 -4.26
N THR A 3 21.78 8.31 -5.37
CA THR A 3 20.89 9.41 -5.80
C THR A 3 19.46 8.90 -5.77
N PRO A 4 18.48 9.62 -5.19
CA PRO A 4 17.09 9.22 -5.29
C PRO A 4 16.74 9.15 -6.78
N SER A 5 16.38 7.96 -7.25
CA SER A 5 15.83 7.79 -8.58
C SER A 5 14.64 8.74 -8.69
N ASN A 6 14.62 9.54 -9.77
CA ASN A 6 13.49 10.42 -10.07
C ASN A 6 12.18 9.65 -9.87
N PRO A 7 11.27 10.08 -8.98
CA PRO A 7 10.08 9.31 -8.68
C PRO A 7 9.35 9.04 -9.99
N ARG A 8 9.06 7.76 -10.24
CA ARG A 8 8.30 7.38 -11.43
C ARG A 8 6.93 8.04 -11.36
N ILE A 9 6.63 8.86 -12.35
CA ILE A 9 5.34 9.55 -12.40
C ILE A 9 4.23 8.52 -12.56
N LEU A 10 3.30 8.48 -11.61
CA LEU A 10 2.09 7.68 -11.74
C LEU A 10 1.24 8.23 -12.88
N LYS A 11 0.89 7.36 -13.83
CA LYS A 11 0.03 7.70 -14.97
C LYS A 11 -0.76 6.47 -15.40
N GLY A 12 -1.81 6.69 -16.16
CA GLY A 12 -2.59 5.59 -16.74
C GLY A 12 -3.39 4.81 -15.69
N VAL A 13 -3.41 3.49 -15.81
CA VAL A 13 -4.20 2.60 -14.95
C VAL A 13 -3.36 2.11 -13.78
N VAL A 14 -3.79 2.43 -12.56
CA VAL A 14 -3.18 2.01 -11.29
C VAL A 14 -4.28 1.36 -10.44
N PRO A 15 -4.58 0.08 -10.64
CA PRO A 15 -5.67 -0.57 -9.93
C PRO A 15 -5.35 -0.78 -8.45
N PRO A 16 -6.36 -0.69 -7.56
CA PRO A 16 -6.25 -1.20 -6.21
C PRO A 16 -6.19 -2.72 -6.24
N VAL A 17 -5.26 -3.30 -5.49
CA VAL A 17 -4.99 -4.74 -5.46
C VAL A 17 -5.67 -5.37 -4.25
N CYS A 18 -6.40 -6.47 -4.45
CA CYS A 18 -6.95 -7.27 -3.37
C CYS A 18 -5.85 -7.96 -2.56
N THR A 19 -6.11 -8.23 -1.30
CA THR A 19 -5.24 -9.07 -0.46
C THR A 19 -5.86 -10.48 -0.35
N PRO A 20 -5.30 -11.49 -1.02
CA PRO A 20 -5.76 -12.86 -0.88
C PRO A 20 -5.39 -13.43 0.51
N PHE A 21 -6.29 -14.21 1.08
CA PHE A 21 -6.12 -14.86 2.38
C PHE A 21 -6.23 -16.38 2.25
N THR A 22 -5.49 -17.06 3.10
CA THR A 22 -5.69 -18.48 3.38
C THR A 22 -6.94 -18.67 4.27
N PRO A 23 -7.48 -19.91 4.41
CA PRO A 23 -8.62 -20.16 5.30
C PRO A 23 -8.42 -19.80 6.77
N ASP A 24 -7.16 -19.72 7.22
CA ASP A 24 -6.75 -19.30 8.58
C ASP A 24 -6.36 -17.81 8.66
N TYR A 25 -6.80 -17.00 7.69
CA TYR A 25 -6.63 -15.54 7.63
C TYR A 25 -5.17 -15.05 7.58
N GLN A 26 -4.26 -15.87 7.07
CA GLN A 26 -2.92 -15.39 6.72
C GLN A 26 -2.91 -14.88 5.27
N VAL A 27 -1.95 -14.03 4.94
CA VAL A 27 -1.77 -13.59 3.55
C VAL A 27 -1.39 -14.81 2.69
N ASP A 28 -2.18 -15.08 1.64
CA ASP A 28 -1.85 -16.11 0.65
C ASP A 28 -0.82 -15.55 -0.33
N GLU A 29 0.46 -15.74 0.01
CA GLU A 29 1.59 -15.25 -0.79
C GLU A 29 1.52 -15.73 -2.24
N SER A 30 1.21 -17.00 -2.47
CA SER A 30 1.20 -17.56 -3.83
C SER A 30 0.10 -16.93 -4.70
N SER A 31 -1.07 -16.70 -4.13
CA SER A 31 -2.18 -16.06 -4.81
C SER A 31 -1.91 -14.56 -5.04
N LEU A 32 -1.29 -13.88 -4.08
CA LEU A 32 -0.91 -12.47 -4.23
C LEU A 32 0.11 -12.29 -5.36
N ARG A 33 1.13 -13.15 -5.44
CA ARG A 33 2.13 -13.12 -6.52
C ARG A 33 1.49 -13.36 -7.89
N ARG A 34 0.59 -14.33 -8.02
CA ARG A 34 -0.15 -14.58 -9.27
C ARG A 34 -1.00 -13.38 -9.67
N LEU A 35 -1.70 -12.75 -8.70
CA LEU A 35 -2.52 -11.55 -8.95
C LEU A 35 -1.67 -10.39 -9.45
N ILE A 36 -0.52 -10.14 -8.81
CA ILE A 36 0.42 -9.08 -9.23
C ILE A 36 0.89 -9.31 -10.68
N ASN A 37 1.31 -10.52 -11.01
CA ASN A 37 1.74 -10.85 -12.37
C ASN A 37 0.60 -10.72 -13.38
N HIS A 38 -0.60 -11.20 -13.04
CA HIS A 38 -1.77 -11.06 -13.90
C HIS A 38 -2.06 -9.58 -14.24
N LEU A 39 -2.00 -8.69 -13.23
CA LEU A 39 -2.21 -7.26 -13.44
C LEU A 39 -1.10 -6.64 -14.32
N ILE A 40 0.15 -6.95 -14.05
CA ILE A 40 1.28 -6.43 -14.81
C ILE A 40 1.23 -6.93 -16.27
N ASP A 41 0.96 -8.21 -16.48
CA ASP A 41 0.81 -8.81 -17.82
C ASP A 41 -0.40 -8.22 -18.57
N GLY A 42 -1.43 -7.80 -17.85
CA GLY A 42 -2.57 -7.06 -18.37
C GLY A 42 -2.27 -5.62 -18.78
N GLY A 43 -1.05 -5.12 -18.54
CA GLY A 43 -0.58 -3.81 -19.00
C GLY A 43 -0.93 -2.64 -18.08
N VAL A 44 -1.12 -2.88 -16.78
CA VAL A 44 -1.30 -1.78 -15.81
C VAL A 44 -0.04 -0.93 -15.68
N HIS A 45 -0.20 0.34 -15.30
CA HIS A 45 0.88 1.31 -15.23
C HIS A 45 1.47 1.46 -13.83
N GLY A 46 0.83 0.88 -12.83
CA GLY A 46 1.26 0.84 -11.43
C GLY A 46 0.33 -0.04 -10.61
N LEU A 47 0.65 -0.22 -9.34
CA LEU A 47 -0.18 -0.97 -8.39
C LEU A 47 -0.45 -0.13 -7.14
N PHE A 48 -1.69 -0.17 -6.66
CA PHE A 48 -2.07 0.42 -5.38
C PHE A 48 -2.43 -0.69 -4.40
N ILE A 49 -1.56 -0.96 -3.45
CA ILE A 49 -1.77 -1.96 -2.40
C ILE A 49 -2.19 -1.30 -1.08
N LEU A 50 -2.80 -2.06 -0.19
CA LEU A 50 -3.24 -1.61 1.14
C LEU A 50 -4.21 -0.43 1.10
N GLY A 51 -5.05 -0.36 0.07
CA GLY A 51 -6.23 0.49 0.03
C GLY A 51 -7.47 -0.21 0.60
N SER A 52 -8.64 0.40 0.43
CA SER A 52 -9.92 -0.19 0.87
C SER A 52 -10.19 -1.54 0.20
N THR A 53 -9.89 -1.68 -1.10
CA THR A 53 -10.01 -2.95 -1.84
C THR A 53 -9.09 -4.04 -1.29
N SER A 54 -7.97 -3.66 -0.70
CA SER A 54 -7.03 -4.58 -0.04
C SER A 54 -7.48 -4.97 1.37
N GLU A 55 -8.63 -4.50 1.83
CA GLU A 55 -9.15 -4.72 3.18
C GLU A 55 -8.22 -4.22 4.30
N VAL A 56 -7.49 -3.11 4.04
CA VAL A 56 -6.44 -2.59 4.93
C VAL A 56 -6.89 -2.39 6.38
N ALA A 57 -8.16 -1.97 6.60
CA ALA A 57 -8.70 -1.74 7.93
C ALA A 57 -8.82 -3.02 8.77
N TYR A 58 -8.83 -4.19 8.14
CA TYR A 58 -8.98 -5.50 8.79
C TYR A 58 -7.65 -6.25 8.94
N LEU A 59 -6.57 -5.73 8.33
CA LEU A 59 -5.25 -6.35 8.39
C LEU A 59 -4.53 -5.99 9.69
N THR A 60 -3.85 -6.98 10.26
CA THR A 60 -2.85 -6.72 11.31
C THR A 60 -1.66 -5.97 10.73
N ASP A 61 -0.89 -5.28 11.58
CA ASP A 61 0.33 -4.59 11.14
C ASP A 61 1.33 -5.59 10.53
N LYS A 62 1.40 -6.81 11.06
CA LYS A 62 2.19 -7.91 10.50
C LYS A 62 1.75 -8.25 9.07
N ASN A 63 0.44 -8.42 8.84
CA ASN A 63 -0.07 -8.74 7.50
C ASN A 63 0.16 -7.60 6.51
N ARG A 64 0.04 -6.34 6.96
CA ARG A 64 0.38 -5.17 6.12
C ARG A 64 1.84 -5.18 5.68
N ALA A 65 2.77 -5.41 6.60
CA ALA A 65 4.20 -5.52 6.29
C ALA A 65 4.49 -6.68 5.32
N GLU A 66 3.80 -7.80 5.50
CA GLU A 66 3.94 -8.99 4.64
C GLU A 66 3.44 -8.72 3.22
N VAL A 67 2.30 -8.05 3.05
CA VAL A 67 1.79 -7.63 1.73
C VAL A 67 2.79 -6.72 1.02
N ILE A 68 3.38 -5.75 1.72
CA ILE A 68 4.41 -4.86 1.14
C ILE A 68 5.62 -5.68 0.70
N ARG A 69 6.15 -6.54 1.57
CA ARG A 69 7.32 -7.39 1.29
C ARG A 69 7.10 -8.26 0.04
N ILE A 70 5.99 -8.99 0.00
CA ILE A 70 5.65 -9.88 -1.12
C ILE A 70 5.51 -9.07 -2.42
N THR A 71 4.81 -7.93 -2.35
CA THR A 71 4.58 -7.10 -3.53
C THR A 71 5.88 -6.54 -4.09
N MET A 72 6.72 -5.96 -3.26
CA MET A 72 7.99 -5.38 -3.72
C MET A 72 8.94 -6.45 -4.26
N ASP A 73 9.00 -7.63 -3.61
CA ASP A 73 9.77 -8.78 -4.09
C ASP A 73 9.26 -9.31 -5.44
N GLU A 74 7.94 -9.32 -5.66
CA GLU A 74 7.38 -9.81 -6.92
C GLU A 74 7.45 -8.80 -8.05
N VAL A 75 7.14 -7.53 -7.77
CA VAL A 75 7.14 -6.47 -8.79
C VAL A 75 8.53 -6.22 -9.36
N LYS A 76 9.57 -6.24 -8.54
CA LYS A 76 10.98 -6.05 -8.96
C LYS A 76 11.19 -4.84 -9.87
N GLY A 77 10.50 -3.74 -9.56
CA GLY A 77 10.62 -2.49 -10.32
C GLY A 77 9.97 -2.48 -11.71
N ARG A 78 9.16 -3.49 -12.07
CA ARG A 78 8.46 -3.53 -13.38
C ARG A 78 7.45 -2.39 -13.53
N VAL A 79 6.74 -2.06 -12.46
CA VAL A 79 5.79 -0.94 -12.38
C VAL A 79 5.96 -0.23 -11.04
N PRO A 80 5.58 1.06 -10.92
CA PRO A 80 5.57 1.74 -9.63
C PRO A 80 4.50 1.15 -8.69
N VAL A 81 4.82 1.16 -7.39
CA VAL A 81 3.92 0.70 -6.33
C VAL A 81 3.60 1.86 -5.38
N VAL A 82 2.32 2.11 -5.15
CA VAL A 82 1.86 3.02 -4.09
C VAL A 82 1.16 2.22 -3.00
N VAL A 83 1.34 2.66 -1.76
CA VAL A 83 0.90 1.93 -0.57
C VAL A 83 -0.04 2.78 0.27
N GLY A 84 -1.16 2.21 0.67
CA GLY A 84 -2.07 2.82 1.63
C GLY A 84 -1.48 2.81 3.05
N ALA A 85 -1.23 4.00 3.59
CA ALA A 85 -0.94 4.21 5.01
C ALA A 85 -2.22 4.74 5.67
N ILE A 86 -3.16 3.84 5.90
CA ILE A 86 -4.54 4.15 6.31
C ILE A 86 -4.78 3.58 7.71
N ASP A 87 -5.07 4.46 8.66
CA ASP A 87 -5.37 4.04 10.04
C ASP A 87 -6.20 5.09 10.80
N THR A 88 -6.48 4.81 12.05
CA THR A 88 -7.37 5.61 12.91
C THR A 88 -6.71 6.83 13.52
N THR A 89 -5.37 6.92 13.55
CA THR A 89 -4.63 8.05 14.12
C THR A 89 -3.42 8.43 13.28
N THR A 90 -3.00 9.69 13.38
CA THR A 90 -1.79 10.21 12.73
C THR A 90 -0.54 9.41 13.11
N LEU A 91 -0.39 9.05 14.39
CA LEU A 91 0.78 8.31 14.87
C LEU A 91 0.88 6.93 14.21
N ARG A 92 -0.22 6.20 14.09
CA ARG A 92 -0.26 4.89 13.41
C ARG A 92 0.02 5.04 11.92
N VAL A 93 -0.54 6.07 11.29
CA VAL A 93 -0.26 6.37 9.87
C VAL A 93 1.24 6.62 9.65
N ILE A 94 1.89 7.39 10.53
CA ILE A 94 3.34 7.64 10.45
C ILE A 94 4.15 6.33 10.52
N GLU A 95 3.78 5.38 11.37
CA GLU A 95 4.47 4.08 11.46
C GLU A 95 4.30 3.27 10.16
N HIS A 96 3.09 3.27 9.56
CA HIS A 96 2.87 2.64 8.27
C HIS A 96 3.67 3.32 7.14
N VAL A 97 3.75 4.65 7.14
CA VAL A 97 4.58 5.40 6.19
C VAL A 97 6.04 4.99 6.31
N LYS A 98 6.59 4.92 7.53
CA LYS A 98 7.98 4.49 7.75
C LYS A 98 8.25 3.09 7.19
N THR A 99 7.34 2.16 7.44
CA THR A 99 7.44 0.78 6.93
C THR A 99 7.44 0.76 5.40
N ALA A 100 6.54 1.49 4.77
CA ALA A 100 6.43 1.54 3.31
C ALA A 100 7.65 2.23 2.66
N VAL A 101 8.11 3.34 3.23
CA VAL A 101 9.31 4.06 2.76
C VAL A 101 10.55 3.17 2.86
N ALA A 102 10.72 2.45 3.97
CA ALA A 102 11.82 1.51 4.15
C ALA A 102 11.82 0.37 3.11
N ALA A 103 10.66 0.00 2.59
CA ALA A 103 10.51 -0.99 1.53
C ALA A 103 10.78 -0.43 0.11
N GLY A 104 10.97 0.88 -0.04
CA GLY A 104 11.31 1.52 -1.31
C GLY A 104 10.13 1.71 -2.26
N VAL A 105 8.92 1.91 -1.75
CA VAL A 105 7.74 2.20 -2.57
C VAL A 105 7.82 3.58 -3.21
N GLU A 106 7.16 3.78 -4.34
CA GLU A 106 7.20 5.06 -5.08
C GLU A 106 6.23 6.11 -4.54
N GLY A 107 5.22 5.71 -3.78
CA GLY A 107 4.26 6.67 -3.24
C GLY A 107 3.44 6.12 -2.09
N ILE A 108 2.85 7.05 -1.34
CA ILE A 108 1.99 6.75 -0.19
C ILE A 108 0.62 7.35 -0.44
N VAL A 109 -0.41 6.59 -0.13
CA VAL A 109 -1.81 7.04 -0.13
C VAL A 109 -2.27 7.16 1.32
N ILE A 110 -2.70 8.35 1.71
CA ILE A 110 -3.17 8.64 3.07
C ILE A 110 -4.63 9.11 2.98
N THR A 111 -5.45 8.62 3.89
CA THR A 111 -6.82 9.11 4.08
C THR A 111 -6.95 9.84 5.41
N ALA A 112 -8.02 10.60 5.59
CA ALA A 112 -8.37 11.10 6.91
C ALA A 112 -8.53 9.93 7.89
N PRO A 113 -8.21 10.12 9.19
CA PRO A 113 -8.44 9.12 10.21
C PRO A 113 -9.91 8.67 10.23
N PHE A 114 -10.14 7.40 10.43
CA PHE A 114 -11.47 6.80 10.45
C PHE A 114 -11.82 6.22 11.82
N TYR A 115 -13.01 5.65 11.97
CA TYR A 115 -13.63 5.12 13.17
C TYR A 115 -14.27 6.19 14.06
N VAL A 116 -13.55 7.26 14.41
CA VAL A 116 -14.13 8.42 15.11
C VAL A 116 -14.33 9.58 14.12
N ARG A 117 -15.40 10.32 14.32
CA ARG A 117 -15.67 11.52 13.52
C ARG A 117 -14.66 12.61 13.90
N THR A 118 -13.88 13.04 12.95
CA THR A 118 -12.86 14.10 13.12
C THR A 118 -13.37 15.46 12.63
N HIS A 119 -12.93 16.53 13.29
CA HIS A 119 -13.22 17.89 12.87
C HIS A 119 -12.31 18.29 11.68
N PRO A 120 -12.76 19.14 10.74
CA PRO A 120 -11.95 19.58 9.60
C PRO A 120 -10.56 20.10 9.95
N ALA A 121 -10.42 20.83 11.08
CA ALA A 121 -9.11 21.31 11.56
C ALA A 121 -8.17 20.18 11.95
N GLU A 122 -8.67 19.10 12.53
CA GLU A 122 -7.90 17.89 12.88
C GLU A 122 -7.45 17.16 11.63
N ILE A 123 -8.34 17.04 10.62
CA ILE A 123 -8.00 16.46 9.32
C ILE A 123 -6.88 17.28 8.66
N ALA A 124 -6.99 18.61 8.66
CA ALA A 124 -5.93 19.47 8.13
C ALA A 124 -4.59 19.29 8.85
N ASN A 125 -4.59 19.10 10.16
CA ASN A 125 -3.38 18.81 10.94
C ASN A 125 -2.80 17.43 10.65
N HIS A 126 -3.65 16.46 10.36
CA HIS A 126 -3.22 15.09 9.99
C HIS A 126 -2.37 15.07 8.71
N PHE A 127 -2.65 15.96 7.75
CA PHE A 127 -1.96 16.02 6.45
C PHE A 127 -0.78 17.02 6.42
N ARG A 128 -0.46 17.68 7.53
CA ARG A 128 0.69 18.59 7.66
C ARG A 128 1.92 17.92 8.21
#